data_629583a1a1ea96d823eaa3065567f0ad
#
_entry.id   629583a1a1ea96d823eaa3065567f0ad
#
_cell.length_a   1.000
_cell.length_b   1.000
_cell.length_c   1.000
_cell.angle_alpha   90.00
_cell.angle_beta   90.00
_cell.angle_gamma   90.00
#
_symmetry.space_group_name_H-M   'P 1'
#
loop_
_entity.id
_entity.type
_entity.pdbx_description
1 polymer ?
#
loop_
_entity_poly.entity_id
_entity_poly.type
_entity_poly.pdbx_seq_one_letter_code
_entity_poly.pdbx_strand_id
1 'polypeptide(L)'
;MIRKLIGITAIYLSVSLCGLAQTERIVILHTNDTHSQMEPFAATHKTYGGLGGVMRRMAIIDSIRNAEPNVLLVDAGDAIQGTPYFNLFKGDAEFEAMNAMRYDIRTIGNHEFDAGMTKLAQLIKNSTADF
;
A
#
# COMPACT_ATOMS: atom_id res chain seq x y z
N MET A 1 48.66 32.05 18.19
CA MET A 1 47.87 31.04 18.91
C MET A 1 46.40 30.99 18.46
N ILE A 2 45.69 32.09 18.34
CA ILE A 2 44.24 32.19 17.97
C ILE A 2 43.93 31.53 16.62
N ARG A 3 44.76 31.73 15.58
CA ARG A 3 44.52 31.14 14.21
C ARG A 3 44.56 29.62 14.19
N LYS A 4 45.39 28.99 15.03
CA LYS A 4 45.47 27.53 15.15
C LYS A 4 44.25 26.96 15.90
N LEU A 5 43.73 27.69 16.88
CA LEU A 5 42.54 27.29 17.64
C LEU A 5 41.30 27.29 16.77
N ILE A 6 41.13 28.31 15.90
CA ILE A 6 39.99 28.42 14.95
C ILE A 6 40.00 27.24 13.96
N GLY A 7 41.20 26.87 13.45
CA GLY A 7 41.34 25.75 12.52
C GLY A 7 40.93 24.40 13.16
N ILE A 8 41.29 24.16 14.40
CA ILE A 8 40.94 22.89 15.11
C ILE A 8 39.43 22.87 15.42
N THR A 9 38.84 23.97 15.84
CA THR A 9 37.39 24.04 16.11
C THR A 9 36.56 23.82 14.85
N ALA A 10 36.99 24.37 13.69
CA ALA A 10 36.33 24.17 12.41
C ALA A 10 36.37 22.68 11.94
N ILE A 11 37.50 21.99 12.18
CA ILE A 11 37.63 20.55 11.86
C ILE A 11 36.72 19.70 12.76
N TYR A 12 36.63 19.99 14.05
CA TYR A 12 35.72 19.28 14.95
C TYR A 12 34.24 19.50 14.58
N LEU A 13 33.88 20.73 14.15
CA LEU A 13 32.51 21.02 13.74
C LEU A 13 32.14 20.30 12.42
N SER A 14 33.05 20.20 11.45
CA SER A 14 32.82 19.49 10.19
C SER A 14 32.73 17.99 10.36
N VAL A 15 33.47 17.37 11.27
CA VAL A 15 33.39 15.94 11.58
C VAL A 15 32.07 15.62 12.32
N SER A 16 31.58 16.51 13.17
CA SER A 16 30.30 16.31 13.86
C SER A 16 29.09 16.40 12.91
N LEU A 17 29.16 17.15 11.80
CA LEU A 17 28.08 17.20 10.79
C LEU A 17 28.04 15.95 9.90
N CYS A 18 29.16 15.27 9.67
CA CYS A 18 29.20 14.04 8.88
C CYS A 18 28.59 12.81 9.59
N GLY A 19 28.43 12.88 10.92
CA GLY A 19 27.91 11.76 11.72
C GLY A 19 26.39 11.65 11.84
N LEU A 20 25.60 12.51 11.19
CA LEU A 20 24.15 12.57 11.33
C LEU A 20 23.37 11.91 10.17
N ALA A 21 24.05 11.19 9.28
CA ALA A 21 23.35 10.40 8.26
C ALA A 21 22.68 9.19 8.93
N GLN A 22 21.40 9.30 9.25
CA GLN A 22 20.58 8.17 9.67
C GLN A 22 20.10 7.44 8.43
N THR A 23 20.27 6.12 8.42
CA THR A 23 19.66 5.25 7.42
C THR A 23 18.24 4.96 7.86
N GLU A 24 17.25 5.43 7.12
CA GLU A 24 15.86 5.07 7.36
C GLU A 24 15.48 3.85 6.52
N ARG A 25 14.74 2.94 7.14
CA ARG A 25 14.17 1.78 6.45
C ARG A 25 12.73 2.11 6.05
N ILE A 26 12.41 1.86 4.77
CA ILE A 26 11.05 1.94 4.25
C ILE A 26 10.64 0.53 3.83
N VAL A 27 9.47 0.09 4.27
CA VAL A 27 8.84 -1.16 3.86
C VAL A 27 7.77 -0.85 2.81
N ILE A 28 7.90 -1.41 1.62
CA ILE A 28 6.91 -1.29 0.57
C ILE A 28 6.10 -2.59 0.51
N LEU A 29 4.81 -2.47 0.78
CA LEU A 29 3.83 -3.54 0.57
C LEU A 29 3.11 -3.27 -0.74
N HIS A 30 2.91 -4.30 -1.55
CA HIS A 30 2.17 -4.13 -2.79
C HIS A 30 1.16 -5.26 -3.01
N THR A 31 0.09 -4.92 -3.70
CA THR A 31 -0.88 -5.86 -4.28
C THR A 31 -1.07 -5.56 -5.76
N ASN A 32 -1.55 -6.53 -6.50
CA ASN A 32 -2.00 -6.42 -7.87
C ASN A 32 -2.95 -7.57 -8.18
N ASP A 33 -3.80 -7.39 -9.17
CA ASP A 33 -4.67 -8.46 -9.71
C ASP A 33 -5.47 -9.17 -8.59
N THR A 34 -6.06 -8.42 -7.67
CA THR A 34 -6.81 -9.02 -6.57
C THR A 34 -8.21 -9.47 -6.97
N HIS A 35 -8.70 -9.00 -8.10
CA HIS A 35 -9.87 -9.50 -8.82
C HIS A 35 -11.07 -9.80 -7.92
N SER A 36 -11.49 -8.83 -7.13
CA SER A 36 -12.63 -8.93 -6.20
C SER A 36 -12.55 -10.12 -5.22
N GLN A 37 -11.35 -10.66 -4.96
CA GLN A 37 -11.18 -11.77 -4.02
C GLN A 37 -11.35 -11.30 -2.57
N MET A 38 -12.61 -11.02 -2.20
CA MET A 38 -13.00 -10.53 -0.89
C MET A 38 -12.95 -11.64 0.16
N GLU A 39 -13.43 -12.84 -0.21
CA GLU A 39 -13.43 -14.01 0.67
C GLU A 39 -12.16 -14.85 0.49
N PRO A 40 -11.79 -15.65 1.49
CA PRO A 40 -10.79 -16.68 1.30
C PRO A 40 -11.21 -17.67 0.20
N PHE A 41 -10.25 -18.26 -0.49
CA PHE A 41 -10.54 -19.37 -1.39
C PHE A 41 -11.26 -20.52 -0.63
N ALA A 42 -12.21 -21.15 -1.30
CA ALA A 42 -12.91 -22.31 -0.72
C ALA A 42 -11.90 -23.35 -0.20
N ALA A 43 -12.20 -23.97 0.94
CA ALA A 43 -11.31 -24.97 1.56
C ALA A 43 -10.97 -26.14 0.62
N THR A 44 -11.86 -26.41 -0.35
CA THR A 44 -11.69 -27.43 -1.39
C THR A 44 -10.79 -27.00 -2.56
N HIS A 45 -10.34 -25.76 -2.61
CA HIS A 45 -9.45 -25.29 -3.67
C HIS A 45 -8.10 -26.00 -3.57
N LYS A 46 -7.63 -26.62 -4.67
CA LYS A 46 -6.48 -27.53 -4.67
C LYS A 46 -5.17 -26.90 -4.17
N THR A 47 -4.96 -25.62 -4.49
CA THR A 47 -3.68 -24.92 -4.22
C THR A 47 -3.80 -23.90 -3.09
N TYR A 48 -4.91 -23.16 -3.04
CA TYR A 48 -5.06 -21.99 -2.16
C TYR A 48 -6.21 -22.15 -1.15
N GLY A 49 -6.64 -23.38 -0.89
CA GLY A 49 -7.78 -23.65 0.01
C GLY A 49 -7.66 -22.93 1.35
N GLY A 50 -8.65 -22.13 1.66
CA GLY A 50 -8.70 -21.33 2.87
C GLY A 50 -7.74 -20.14 2.94
N LEU A 51 -6.91 -19.87 1.91
CA LEU A 51 -6.00 -18.71 1.85
C LEU A 51 -6.68 -17.50 1.21
N GLY A 52 -6.03 -16.32 1.32
CA GLY A 52 -6.51 -15.07 0.75
C GLY A 52 -7.64 -14.42 1.55
N GLY A 53 -8.38 -13.55 0.90
CA GLY A 53 -9.46 -12.76 1.48
C GLY A 53 -8.99 -11.44 2.10
N VAL A 54 -9.89 -10.45 2.05
CA VAL A 54 -9.59 -9.07 2.47
C VAL A 54 -9.25 -8.97 3.95
N MET A 55 -9.95 -9.71 4.81
CA MET A 55 -9.71 -9.65 6.26
C MET A 55 -8.32 -10.13 6.66
N ARG A 56 -7.81 -11.17 6.01
CA ARG A 56 -6.44 -11.64 6.27
C ARG A 56 -5.40 -10.69 5.72
N ARG A 57 -5.65 -10.10 4.55
CA ARG A 57 -4.80 -9.07 3.96
C ARG A 57 -4.69 -7.89 4.91
N MET A 58 -5.81 -7.38 5.41
CA MET A 58 -5.86 -6.29 6.40
C MET A 58 -5.05 -6.64 7.66
N ALA A 59 -5.23 -7.83 8.22
CA ALA A 59 -4.51 -8.26 9.42
C ALA A 59 -2.99 -8.31 9.22
N ILE A 60 -2.52 -8.74 8.04
CA ILE A 60 -1.09 -8.75 7.70
C ILE A 60 -0.56 -7.31 7.56
N ILE A 61 -1.29 -6.43 6.86
CA ILE A 61 -0.92 -5.02 6.69
C ILE A 61 -0.82 -4.34 8.06
N ASP A 62 -1.81 -4.51 8.92
CA ASP A 62 -1.82 -3.92 10.26
C ASP A 62 -0.68 -4.46 11.13
N SER A 63 -0.39 -5.76 11.05
CA SER A 63 0.74 -6.37 11.75
C SER A 63 2.07 -5.74 11.35
N ILE A 64 2.27 -5.52 10.04
CA ILE A 64 3.51 -4.90 9.53
C ILE A 64 3.58 -3.43 9.93
N ARG A 65 2.49 -2.67 9.81
CA ARG A 65 2.44 -1.26 10.22
C ARG A 65 2.69 -1.06 11.72
N ASN A 66 2.30 -2.02 12.54
CA ASN A 66 2.58 -1.99 13.97
C ASN A 66 4.06 -2.31 14.31
N ALA A 67 4.75 -3.01 13.43
CA ALA A 67 6.15 -3.41 13.60
C ALA A 67 7.15 -2.44 12.96
N GLU A 68 6.75 -1.74 11.90
CA GLU A 68 7.62 -0.91 11.06
C GLU A 68 7.12 0.54 11.02
N PRO A 69 7.98 1.54 11.28
CA PRO A 69 7.56 2.94 11.36
C PRO A 69 7.21 3.56 10.00
N ASN A 70 7.85 3.09 8.93
CA ASN A 70 7.70 3.66 7.58
C ASN A 70 7.22 2.57 6.63
N VAL A 71 5.90 2.50 6.42
CA VAL A 71 5.28 1.53 5.51
C VAL A 71 4.52 2.27 4.42
N LEU A 72 4.82 1.93 3.17
CA LEU A 72 4.07 2.38 1.99
C LEU A 72 3.29 1.18 1.43
N LEU A 73 1.98 1.31 1.31
CA LEU A 73 1.11 0.28 0.74
C LEU A 73 0.57 0.74 -0.62
N VAL A 74 0.91 0.00 -1.66
CA VAL A 74 0.56 0.35 -3.04
C VAL A 74 -0.22 -0.77 -3.74
N ASP A 75 -0.99 -0.41 -4.76
CA ASP A 75 -1.72 -1.36 -5.60
C ASP A 75 -1.45 -1.11 -7.08
N ALA A 76 -1.17 -2.16 -7.83
CA ALA A 76 -0.83 -2.08 -9.25
C ALA A 76 -2.02 -2.31 -10.20
N GLY A 77 -3.25 -2.24 -9.69
CA GLY A 77 -4.49 -2.31 -10.49
C GLY A 77 -5.09 -3.71 -10.57
N ASP A 78 -6.18 -3.80 -11.34
CA ASP A 78 -7.05 -4.97 -11.46
C ASP A 78 -7.57 -5.46 -10.10
N ALA A 79 -7.98 -4.51 -9.28
CA ALA A 79 -8.54 -4.80 -7.96
C ALA A 79 -9.96 -5.35 -8.04
N ILE A 80 -10.71 -4.97 -9.08
CA ILE A 80 -12.11 -5.36 -9.28
C ILE A 80 -12.27 -6.44 -10.36
N GLN A 81 -13.47 -6.99 -10.49
CA GLN A 81 -13.84 -8.03 -11.45
C GLN A 81 -13.26 -9.42 -11.05
N GLY A 82 -13.98 -10.51 -11.33
CA GLY A 82 -13.53 -11.89 -11.14
C GLY A 82 -14.37 -12.71 -10.15
N THR A 83 -15.14 -12.06 -9.26
CA THR A 83 -16.03 -12.76 -8.32
C THR A 83 -17.44 -12.18 -8.33
N PRO A 84 -18.43 -12.83 -7.69
CA PRO A 84 -19.78 -12.29 -7.54
C PRO A 84 -19.85 -10.90 -6.87
N TYR A 85 -18.87 -10.53 -6.06
CA TYR A 85 -18.80 -9.19 -5.47
C TYR A 85 -18.84 -8.08 -6.53
N PHE A 86 -18.04 -8.20 -7.59
CA PHE A 86 -18.10 -7.24 -8.69
C PHE A 86 -19.47 -7.19 -9.36
N ASN A 87 -20.13 -8.34 -9.54
CA ASN A 87 -21.45 -8.38 -10.17
C ASN A 87 -22.51 -7.61 -9.36
N LEU A 88 -22.39 -7.64 -8.02
CA LEU A 88 -23.32 -6.98 -7.11
C LEU A 88 -22.95 -5.52 -6.84
N PHE A 89 -21.67 -5.23 -6.59
CA PHE A 89 -21.22 -3.95 -6.06
C PHE A 89 -20.44 -3.09 -7.04
N LYS A 90 -20.07 -3.64 -8.23
CA LYS A 90 -19.38 -2.88 -9.29
C LYS A 90 -18.13 -2.13 -8.82
N GLY A 91 -17.40 -2.70 -7.88
CA GLY A 91 -16.18 -2.14 -7.32
C GLY A 91 -16.34 -1.40 -6.00
N ASP A 92 -17.56 -1.07 -5.56
CA ASP A 92 -17.75 -0.33 -4.29
C ASP A 92 -17.16 -1.09 -3.10
N ALA A 93 -17.47 -2.39 -2.98
CA ALA A 93 -16.98 -3.21 -1.85
C ALA A 93 -15.46 -3.31 -1.82
N GLU A 94 -14.84 -3.50 -3.00
CA GLU A 94 -13.39 -3.59 -3.15
C GLU A 94 -12.71 -2.27 -2.77
N PHE A 95 -13.22 -1.14 -3.27
CA PHE A 95 -12.66 0.18 -2.97
C PHE A 95 -12.86 0.56 -1.49
N GLU A 96 -14.01 0.26 -0.89
CA GLU A 96 -14.22 0.44 0.55
C GLU A 96 -13.24 -0.39 1.40
N ALA A 97 -13.02 -1.66 1.02
CA ALA A 97 -12.05 -2.51 1.68
C ALA A 97 -10.62 -1.94 1.56
N MET A 98 -10.25 -1.42 0.40
CA MET A 98 -8.94 -0.80 0.19
C MET A 98 -8.78 0.51 0.96
N ASN A 99 -9.85 1.32 1.06
CA ASN A 99 -9.88 2.51 1.93
C ASN A 99 -9.68 2.12 3.40
N ALA A 100 -10.38 1.08 3.87
CA ALA A 100 -10.22 0.57 5.23
C ALA A 100 -8.79 0.06 5.52
N MET A 101 -8.13 -0.55 4.53
CA MET A 101 -6.73 -0.96 4.60
C MET A 101 -5.75 0.21 4.46
N ARG A 102 -6.24 1.41 4.12
CA ARG A 102 -5.45 2.65 3.97
C ARG A 102 -4.32 2.49 2.95
N TYR A 103 -4.68 2.10 1.71
CA TYR A 103 -3.73 2.17 0.60
C TYR A 103 -3.27 3.60 0.40
N ASP A 104 -1.96 3.79 0.20
CA ASP A 104 -1.36 5.10 -0.01
C ASP A 104 -1.44 5.52 -1.48
N ILE A 105 -1.08 4.61 -2.40
CA ILE A 105 -1.08 4.87 -3.84
C ILE A 105 -1.72 3.68 -4.55
N ARG A 106 -2.49 3.96 -5.60
CA ARG A 106 -3.09 2.95 -6.46
C ARG A 106 -2.93 3.33 -7.92
N THR A 107 -2.87 2.34 -8.78
CA THR A 107 -3.01 2.56 -10.22
C THR A 107 -4.28 1.91 -10.76
N ILE A 108 -4.61 2.20 -12.01
CA ILE A 108 -5.77 1.69 -12.70
C ILE A 108 -5.30 0.62 -13.67
N GLY A 109 -5.82 -0.60 -13.51
CA GLY A 109 -5.67 -1.67 -14.49
C GLY A 109 -6.78 -1.64 -15.55
N ASN A 110 -6.84 -2.64 -16.39
CA ASN A 110 -7.87 -2.69 -17.42
C ASN A 110 -9.26 -3.02 -16.86
N HIS A 111 -9.34 -3.80 -15.79
CA HIS A 111 -10.61 -4.21 -15.21
C HIS A 111 -11.31 -3.12 -14.41
N GLU A 112 -10.63 -2.07 -13.98
CA GLU A 112 -11.26 -0.90 -13.38
C GLU A 112 -12.25 -0.21 -14.33
N PHE A 113 -12.12 -0.43 -15.63
CA PHE A 113 -13.05 0.11 -16.67
C PHE A 113 -14.29 -0.76 -16.89
N ASP A 114 -14.37 -1.99 -16.39
CA ASP A 114 -15.43 -2.96 -16.68
C ASP A 114 -16.83 -2.49 -16.24
N ALA A 115 -16.91 -1.65 -15.21
CA ALA A 115 -18.16 -1.01 -14.79
C ALA A 115 -18.45 0.32 -15.51
N GLY A 116 -17.59 0.72 -16.45
CA GLY A 116 -17.69 1.96 -17.24
C GLY A 116 -17.02 3.16 -16.58
N MET A 117 -16.68 4.15 -17.40
CA MET A 117 -15.94 5.35 -17.00
C MET A 117 -16.61 6.16 -15.88
N THR A 118 -17.94 6.27 -15.91
CA THR A 118 -18.67 7.02 -14.87
C THR A 118 -18.53 6.35 -13.51
N LYS A 119 -18.60 5.02 -13.45
CA LYS A 119 -18.42 4.27 -12.21
C LYS A 119 -16.99 4.36 -11.72
N LEU A 120 -16.02 4.22 -12.61
CA LEU A 120 -14.60 4.38 -12.25
C LEU A 120 -14.33 5.77 -11.65
N ALA A 121 -14.84 6.83 -12.26
CA ALA A 121 -14.69 8.19 -11.74
C ALA A 121 -15.29 8.35 -10.32
N GLN A 122 -16.42 7.69 -10.04
CA GLN A 122 -17.01 7.67 -8.70
C GLN A 122 -16.14 6.91 -7.69
N LEU A 123 -15.59 5.76 -8.10
CA LEU A 123 -14.71 4.94 -7.25
C LEU A 123 -13.44 5.71 -6.88
N ILE A 124 -12.79 6.34 -7.86
CA ILE A 124 -11.60 7.19 -7.64
C ILE A 124 -11.92 8.35 -6.70
N LYS A 125 -13.03 9.06 -6.96
CA LYS A 125 -13.46 10.19 -6.11
C LYS A 125 -13.68 9.80 -4.65
N ASN A 126 -14.14 8.58 -4.39
CA ASN A 126 -14.42 8.06 -3.05
C ASN A 126 -13.22 7.33 -2.44
N SER A 127 -12.12 7.19 -3.17
CA SER A 127 -10.89 6.59 -2.66
C SER A 127 -10.15 7.55 -1.73
N THR A 128 -9.52 6.98 -0.71
CA THR A 128 -8.59 7.69 0.19
C THR A 128 -7.15 7.63 -0.28
N ALA A 129 -6.85 6.79 -1.27
CA ALA A 129 -5.52 6.65 -1.86
C ALA A 129 -5.32 7.64 -3.02
N ASP A 130 -4.09 7.99 -3.31
CA ASP A 130 -3.68 8.70 -4.52
C ASP A 130 -3.67 7.75 -5.75
N PHE A 131 -3.88 8.32 -6.96
CA PHE A 131 -3.90 7.58 -8.23
C PHE A 131 -2.90 8.14 -9.24
#